data_ea6eb2851084eb9900091672413c9058
#
_entry.id   ea6eb2851084eb9900091672413c9058
#
_cell.length_a   1.000
_cell.length_b   1.000
_cell.length_c   1.000
_cell.angle_alpha   90.00
_cell.angle_beta   90.00
_cell.angle_gamma   90.00
#
_symmetry.space_group_name_H-M   'P 1'
#
loop_
_entity.id
_entity.type
_entity.pdbx_description
1 polymer ?
#
loop_
_entity_poly.entity_id
_entity_poly.type
_entity_poly.pdbx_seq_one_letter_code
_entity_poly.pdbx_strand_id
1 'polypeptide(L)'
;MSATASPTRVRWRIVALIFMVYVLMFFDRVNISIAAKYIMPEYHLTQIEFGAIFTSFLLAYALAQIPGGWLGDRFGPRRVMTWAIVWWSAFTALTAIAGDGWLAATVGVVASFALVRALIGLGEAAAPPNGTRMVANWVSPGERGLAVGITMAGTSVGAALTPPVVVWIMTHWGWRPAFYGAGLVGLVVALVWTWLTTDKPATHPRVNAAERELIDAGDARAKAARHDVPGRVPWRRLFASRDLWCLAGAYGVLGYNVYFYFAWFYLYLVNERGFSLQSGGFYTMAPFLTMAVAAPSGGWLSDAVGRRYGARWSRSGIGCVCMLLTSVLVLGGAATDNAVLAVILLAASTGTLVLSVAAFWATTIDLAYRYAGTASAMMNMGGNLGGAVSPTLTPYLGQTYGWQVALYVMSALSLLGAVLWLCVDSTRTIVFDDPSVCTA
;
A
#
# COMPACT_ATOMS: atom_id res chain seq x y z
N MET A 1 42.19 27.21 4.18
CA MET A 1 41.19 26.32 3.57
C MET A 1 40.61 25.45 4.68
N SER A 2 39.42 25.79 5.17
CA SER A 2 38.72 24.99 6.18
C SER A 2 38.36 23.67 5.56
N ALA A 3 38.81 22.56 6.14
CA ALA A 3 38.41 21.21 5.74
C ALA A 3 36.88 21.15 5.76
N THR A 4 36.25 21.05 4.60
CA THR A 4 34.78 20.91 4.49
C THR A 4 34.39 19.63 5.19
N ALA A 5 33.79 19.76 6.36
CA ALA A 5 33.30 18.62 7.14
C ALA A 5 32.35 17.78 6.26
N SER A 6 32.56 16.45 6.23
CA SER A 6 31.68 15.55 5.49
C SER A 6 30.23 15.69 5.97
N PRO A 7 29.23 15.64 5.08
CA PRO A 7 27.81 15.74 5.46
C PRO A 7 27.45 14.62 6.43
N THR A 8 26.74 14.98 7.49
CA THR A 8 26.14 13.98 8.39
C THR A 8 25.09 13.16 7.63
N ARG A 9 24.75 11.98 8.15
CA ARG A 9 23.79 11.07 7.51
C ARG A 9 22.43 11.03 8.24
N VAL A 10 22.04 12.14 8.83
CA VAL A 10 20.80 12.21 9.61
C VAL A 10 19.57 11.97 8.71
N ARG A 11 19.59 12.46 7.46
CA ARG A 11 18.52 12.22 6.48
C ARG A 11 18.18 10.73 6.30
N TRP A 12 19.20 9.86 6.30
CA TRP A 12 18.99 8.41 6.17
C TRP A 12 18.42 7.77 7.43
N ARG A 13 18.70 8.35 8.62
CA ARG A 13 18.04 7.94 9.87
C ARG A 13 16.54 8.28 9.84
N ILE A 14 16.17 9.44 9.29
CA ILE A 14 14.76 9.81 9.10
C ILE A 14 14.07 8.83 8.13
N VAL A 15 14.73 8.48 7.02
CA VAL A 15 14.22 7.47 6.07
C VAL A 15 14.04 6.11 6.76
N ALA A 16 15.00 5.68 7.59
CA ALA A 16 14.89 4.44 8.36
C ALA A 16 13.74 4.46 9.37
N LEU A 17 13.47 5.60 10.02
CA LEU A 17 12.32 5.76 10.92
C LEU A 17 10.99 5.69 10.16
N ILE A 18 10.87 6.29 8.98
CA ILE A 18 9.68 6.17 8.13
C ILE A 18 9.50 4.71 7.69
N PHE A 19 10.58 4.02 7.31
CA PHE A 19 10.57 2.59 7.01
C PHE A 19 9.99 1.79 8.18
N MET A 20 10.45 2.01 9.41
CA MET A 20 9.94 1.33 10.62
C MET A 20 8.46 1.62 10.87
N VAL A 21 8.01 2.86 10.64
CA VAL A 21 6.58 3.22 10.73
C VAL A 21 5.76 2.44 9.71
N TYR A 22 6.26 2.26 8.49
CA TYR A 22 5.57 1.49 7.44
C TYR A 22 5.59 -0.02 7.72
N VAL A 23 6.67 -0.55 8.32
CA VAL A 23 6.71 -1.93 8.83
C VAL A 23 5.60 -2.14 9.85
N LEU A 24 5.48 -1.25 10.83
CA LEU A 24 4.44 -1.32 11.86
C LEU A 24 3.03 -1.24 11.26
N MET A 25 2.79 -0.27 10.38
CA MET A 25 1.50 -0.07 9.72
C MET A 25 1.03 -1.33 8.97
N PHE A 26 1.92 -1.99 8.25
CA PHE A 26 1.56 -3.22 7.53
C PHE A 26 1.54 -4.46 8.43
N PHE A 27 2.27 -4.45 9.53
CA PHE A 27 2.12 -5.44 10.59
C PHE A 27 0.67 -5.42 11.14
N ASP A 28 0.14 -4.25 11.46
CA ASP A 28 -1.21 -4.09 11.99
C ASP A 28 -2.30 -4.49 10.99
N ARG A 29 -2.06 -4.25 9.68
CA ARG A 29 -2.99 -4.67 8.62
C ARG A 29 -3.11 -6.17 8.47
N VAL A 30 -2.01 -6.90 8.57
CA VAL A 30 -1.98 -8.36 8.39
C VAL A 30 -2.32 -9.09 9.68
N ASN A 31 -2.01 -8.51 10.86
CA ASN A 31 -2.26 -9.12 12.17
C ASN A 31 -3.70 -9.66 12.30
N ILE A 32 -4.70 -8.85 11.95
CA ILE A 32 -6.11 -9.24 12.09
C ILE A 32 -6.50 -10.40 11.15
N SER A 33 -5.86 -10.54 9.98
CA SER A 33 -6.15 -11.67 9.07
C SER A 33 -5.70 -13.01 9.65
N ILE A 34 -4.60 -13.01 10.40
CA ILE A 34 -4.13 -14.18 11.13
C ILE A 34 -5.05 -14.46 12.32
N ALA A 35 -5.41 -13.41 13.07
CA ALA A 35 -6.29 -13.48 14.23
C ALA A 35 -7.71 -13.95 13.88
N ALA A 36 -8.14 -13.79 12.63
CA ALA A 36 -9.44 -14.24 12.14
C ALA A 36 -9.71 -15.72 12.48
N LYS A 37 -8.66 -16.57 12.44
CA LYS A 37 -8.75 -18.01 12.79
C LYS A 37 -9.23 -18.25 14.22
N TYR A 38 -8.99 -17.31 15.11
CA TYR A 38 -9.39 -17.39 16.54
C TYR A 38 -10.62 -16.53 16.83
N ILE A 39 -10.69 -15.33 16.27
CA ILE A 39 -11.78 -14.37 16.52
C ILE A 39 -13.11 -14.87 15.96
N MET A 40 -13.12 -15.41 14.73
CA MET A 40 -14.38 -15.85 14.09
C MET A 40 -15.08 -16.97 14.88
N PRO A 41 -14.41 -18.07 15.31
CA PRO A 41 -15.06 -19.09 16.12
C PRO A 41 -15.47 -18.59 17.50
N GLU A 42 -14.66 -17.73 18.15
CA GLU A 42 -14.92 -17.23 19.51
C GLU A 42 -16.20 -16.38 19.57
N TYR A 43 -16.44 -15.57 18.53
CA TYR A 43 -17.61 -14.69 18.48
C TYR A 43 -18.67 -15.15 17.47
N HIS A 44 -18.58 -16.38 16.96
CA HIS A 44 -19.50 -16.97 15.98
C HIS A 44 -19.68 -16.11 14.71
N LEU A 45 -18.59 -15.46 14.25
CA LEU A 45 -18.62 -14.59 13.08
C LEU A 45 -18.50 -15.41 11.79
N THR A 46 -19.30 -15.03 10.80
CA THR A 46 -19.15 -15.54 9.43
C THR A 46 -17.95 -14.86 8.74
N GLN A 47 -17.41 -15.49 7.70
CA GLN A 47 -16.34 -14.87 6.90
C GLN A 47 -16.80 -13.58 6.21
N ILE A 48 -18.10 -13.47 5.86
CA ILE A 48 -18.68 -12.27 5.24
C ILE A 48 -18.68 -11.11 6.24
N GLU A 49 -19.13 -11.34 7.46
CA GLU A 49 -19.11 -10.33 8.54
C GLU A 49 -17.68 -9.91 8.85
N PHE A 50 -16.75 -10.86 8.88
CA PHE A 50 -15.34 -10.54 9.10
C PHE A 50 -14.74 -9.77 7.91
N GLY A 51 -15.16 -10.07 6.69
CA GLY A 51 -14.85 -9.29 5.49
C GLY A 51 -15.32 -7.83 5.58
N ALA A 52 -16.53 -7.60 6.13
CA ALA A 52 -17.03 -6.24 6.36
C ALA A 52 -16.17 -5.45 7.37
N ILE A 53 -15.59 -6.13 8.38
CA ILE A 53 -14.63 -5.54 9.32
C ILE A 53 -13.36 -5.08 8.58
N PHE A 54 -12.83 -5.84 7.62
CA PHE A 54 -11.73 -5.39 6.77
C PHE A 54 -12.13 -4.21 5.88
N THR A 55 -13.30 -4.28 5.26
CA THR A 55 -13.81 -3.22 4.38
C THR A 55 -13.96 -1.89 5.11
N SER A 56 -14.40 -1.90 6.37
CA SER A 56 -14.55 -0.69 7.20
C SER A 56 -13.22 0.05 7.37
N PHE A 57 -12.12 -0.67 7.59
CA PHE A 57 -10.77 -0.10 7.63
C PHE A 57 -10.42 0.59 6.31
N LEU A 58 -10.62 -0.10 5.18
CA LEU A 58 -10.25 0.40 3.87
C LEU A 58 -11.02 1.66 3.46
N LEU A 59 -12.32 1.69 3.74
CA LEU A 59 -13.15 2.86 3.47
C LEU A 59 -12.72 4.05 4.32
N ALA A 60 -12.52 3.84 5.63
CA ALA A 60 -12.05 4.90 6.52
C ALA A 60 -10.67 5.43 6.13
N TYR A 61 -9.74 4.52 5.78
CA TYR A 61 -8.41 4.84 5.29
C TYR A 61 -8.46 5.68 4.01
N ALA A 62 -9.28 5.27 3.02
CA ALA A 62 -9.41 5.98 1.74
C ALA A 62 -9.96 7.41 1.94
N LEU A 63 -10.99 7.57 2.76
CA LEU A 63 -11.60 8.86 3.06
C LEU A 63 -10.67 9.81 3.83
N ALA A 64 -9.86 9.27 4.73
CA ALA A 64 -8.99 10.06 5.60
C ALA A 64 -7.63 10.44 4.98
N GLN A 65 -7.24 9.90 3.82
CA GLN A 65 -5.95 10.21 3.18
C GLN A 65 -5.79 11.70 2.85
N ILE A 66 -6.84 12.32 2.29
CA ILE A 66 -6.81 13.76 1.94
C ILE A 66 -6.78 14.62 3.19
N PRO A 67 -7.67 14.43 4.18
CA PRO A 67 -7.57 15.13 5.47
C PRO A 67 -6.23 14.93 6.17
N GLY A 68 -5.69 13.71 6.17
CA GLY A 68 -4.40 13.39 6.79
C GLY A 68 -3.21 14.13 6.15
N GLY A 69 -3.22 14.28 4.83
CA GLY A 69 -2.25 15.10 4.10
C GLY A 69 -2.37 16.59 4.44
N TRP A 70 -3.60 17.12 4.44
CA TRP A 70 -3.87 18.52 4.80
C TRP A 70 -3.45 18.87 6.24
N LEU A 71 -3.69 17.95 7.19
CA LEU A 71 -3.23 18.11 8.57
C LEU A 71 -1.69 18.26 8.62
N GLY A 72 -0.97 17.44 7.83
CA GLY A 72 0.48 17.53 7.72
C GLY A 72 0.97 18.85 7.17
N ASP A 73 0.23 19.43 6.22
CA ASP A 73 0.54 20.75 5.67
C ASP A 73 0.36 21.87 6.69
N ARG A 74 -0.65 21.75 7.55
CA ARG A 74 -1.01 22.76 8.54
C ARG A 74 -0.20 22.67 9.84
N PHE A 75 0.00 21.47 10.38
CA PHE A 75 0.59 21.28 11.71
C PHE A 75 2.02 20.72 11.67
N GLY A 76 2.54 20.40 10.48
CA GLY A 76 3.83 19.77 10.26
C GLY A 76 3.74 18.22 10.29
N PRO A 77 4.47 17.56 9.37
CA PRO A 77 4.40 16.10 9.20
C PRO A 77 4.87 15.34 10.44
N ARG A 78 5.84 15.84 11.21
CA ARG A 78 6.31 15.19 12.44
C ARG A 78 5.19 15.04 13.46
N ARG A 79 4.48 16.15 13.78
CA ARG A 79 3.40 16.12 14.78
C ARG A 79 2.23 15.26 14.35
N VAL A 80 1.83 15.37 13.08
CA VAL A 80 0.71 14.57 12.54
C VAL A 80 1.05 13.08 12.54
N MET A 81 2.26 12.70 12.15
CA MET A 81 2.73 11.31 12.25
C MET A 81 2.73 10.82 13.70
N THR A 82 3.20 11.64 14.66
CA THR A 82 3.16 11.27 16.08
C THR A 82 1.72 10.97 16.53
N TRP A 83 0.76 11.89 16.27
CA TRP A 83 -0.63 11.70 16.63
C TRP A 83 -1.25 10.49 15.93
N ALA A 84 -0.94 10.29 14.65
CA ALA A 84 -1.40 9.16 13.88
C ALA A 84 -0.91 7.84 14.47
N ILE A 85 0.40 7.71 14.75
CA ILE A 85 0.98 6.49 15.31
C ILE A 85 0.37 6.18 16.70
N VAL A 86 0.27 7.17 17.58
CA VAL A 86 -0.36 7.00 18.90
C VAL A 86 -1.82 6.58 18.77
N TRP A 87 -2.56 7.25 17.86
CA TRP A 87 -3.97 6.96 17.61
C TRP A 87 -4.18 5.52 17.14
N TRP A 88 -3.57 5.11 16.03
CA TRP A 88 -3.81 3.75 15.54
C TRP A 88 -3.28 2.68 16.48
N SER A 89 -2.15 2.93 17.18
CA SER A 89 -1.61 1.98 18.16
C SER A 89 -2.56 1.75 19.35
N ALA A 90 -3.20 2.81 19.82
CA ALA A 90 -4.22 2.69 20.85
C ALA A 90 -5.42 1.86 20.40
N PHE A 91 -5.92 2.10 19.17
CA PHE A 91 -7.03 1.32 18.62
C PHE A 91 -6.61 -0.10 18.19
N THR A 92 -5.35 -0.32 17.82
CA THR A 92 -4.81 -1.67 17.64
C THR A 92 -4.87 -2.45 18.95
N ALA A 93 -4.42 -1.87 20.06
CA ALA A 93 -4.54 -2.51 21.37
C ALA A 93 -6.02 -2.73 21.78
N LEU A 94 -6.91 -1.78 21.49
CA LEU A 94 -8.35 -1.90 21.76
C LEU A 94 -9.02 -3.01 20.94
N THR A 95 -8.45 -3.44 19.81
CA THR A 95 -8.96 -4.59 19.06
C THR A 95 -9.03 -5.84 19.93
N ALA A 96 -8.10 -5.99 20.90
CA ALA A 96 -8.06 -7.15 21.79
C ALA A 96 -9.32 -7.33 22.68
N ILE A 97 -10.07 -6.25 22.91
CA ILE A 97 -11.29 -6.24 23.74
C ILE A 97 -12.53 -5.79 22.98
N ALA A 98 -12.43 -5.59 21.66
CA ALA A 98 -13.52 -5.07 20.83
C ALA A 98 -14.77 -5.98 20.86
N GLY A 99 -14.60 -7.30 21.04
CA GLY A 99 -15.69 -8.26 21.10
C GLY A 99 -16.36 -8.42 22.49
N ASP A 100 -15.66 -8.00 23.56
CA ASP A 100 -16.09 -8.32 24.94
C ASP A 100 -16.60 -7.10 25.74
N GLY A 101 -16.32 -5.89 25.27
CA GLY A 101 -16.58 -4.67 26.03
C GLY A 101 -18.02 -4.16 25.94
N TRP A 102 -18.30 -3.05 26.67
CA TRP A 102 -19.57 -2.34 26.61
C TRP A 102 -19.95 -1.94 25.18
N LEU A 103 -18.96 -1.69 24.31
CA LEU A 103 -19.19 -1.33 22.91
C LEU A 103 -19.85 -2.49 22.16
N ALA A 104 -19.33 -3.71 22.30
CA ALA A 104 -19.92 -4.90 21.69
C ALA A 104 -21.34 -5.19 22.24
N ALA A 105 -21.57 -4.93 23.52
CA ALA A 105 -22.87 -5.07 24.15
C ALA A 105 -23.91 -4.06 23.63
N THR A 106 -23.47 -2.86 23.20
CA THR A 106 -24.38 -1.79 22.72
C THR A 106 -24.64 -1.85 21.22
N VAL A 107 -23.59 -2.06 20.39
CA VAL A 107 -23.71 -2.01 18.92
C VAL A 107 -23.56 -3.37 18.25
N GLY A 108 -23.26 -4.42 19.00
CA GLY A 108 -22.97 -5.75 18.49
C GLY A 108 -21.49 -5.95 18.16
N VAL A 109 -21.06 -7.22 18.17
CA VAL A 109 -19.63 -7.61 18.01
C VAL A 109 -19.06 -7.16 16.67
N VAL A 110 -19.77 -7.41 15.57
CA VAL A 110 -19.33 -7.03 14.21
C VAL A 110 -19.11 -5.52 14.10
N ALA A 111 -20.09 -4.74 14.55
CA ALA A 111 -20.03 -3.28 14.46
C ALA A 111 -18.92 -2.71 15.39
N SER A 112 -18.68 -3.34 16.55
CA SER A 112 -17.60 -2.95 17.45
C SER A 112 -16.22 -3.15 16.81
N PHE A 113 -15.94 -4.34 16.26
CA PHE A 113 -14.70 -4.59 15.50
C PHE A 113 -14.59 -3.67 14.28
N ALA A 114 -15.66 -3.48 13.52
CA ALA A 114 -15.68 -2.61 12.35
C ALA A 114 -15.36 -1.16 12.72
N LEU A 115 -15.93 -0.64 13.81
CA LEU A 115 -15.66 0.71 14.31
C LEU A 115 -14.19 0.86 14.72
N VAL A 116 -13.65 -0.07 15.51
CA VAL A 116 -12.24 -0.05 15.92
C VAL A 116 -11.33 -0.10 14.69
N ARG A 117 -11.63 -0.95 13.72
CA ARG A 117 -10.87 -1.04 12.46
C ARG A 117 -10.95 0.23 11.62
N ALA A 118 -12.14 0.85 11.54
CA ALA A 118 -12.29 2.15 10.87
C ALA A 118 -11.44 3.24 11.55
N LEU A 119 -11.41 3.26 12.89
CA LEU A 119 -10.60 4.22 13.64
C LEU A 119 -9.09 3.98 13.45
N ILE A 120 -8.64 2.73 13.34
CA ILE A 120 -7.25 2.42 12.93
C ILE A 120 -7.00 2.97 11.52
N GLY A 121 -7.91 2.71 10.56
CA GLY A 121 -7.80 3.19 9.19
C GLY A 121 -7.71 4.71 9.08
N LEU A 122 -8.50 5.46 9.87
CA LEU A 122 -8.42 6.92 9.97
C LEU A 122 -7.02 7.39 10.39
N GLY A 123 -6.43 6.75 11.41
CA GLY A 123 -5.09 7.10 11.88
C GLY A 123 -3.99 6.79 10.86
N GLU A 124 -4.00 5.56 10.33
CA GLU A 124 -2.98 5.11 9.37
C GLU A 124 -2.99 5.91 8.05
N ALA A 125 -4.16 6.44 7.65
CA ALA A 125 -4.30 7.20 6.41
C ALA A 125 -3.40 8.44 6.33
N ALA A 126 -3.02 9.01 7.47
CA ALA A 126 -2.13 10.15 7.53
C ALA A 126 -0.65 9.78 7.25
N ALA A 127 -0.26 8.50 7.41
CA ALA A 127 1.14 8.11 7.35
C ALA A 127 1.77 8.25 5.94
N PRO A 128 1.17 7.77 4.82
CA PRO A 128 1.79 7.89 3.51
C PRO A 128 2.02 9.33 3.03
N PRO A 129 1.04 10.25 3.08
CA PRO A 129 1.26 11.62 2.63
C PRO A 129 2.29 12.35 3.49
N ASN A 130 2.28 12.15 4.81
CA ASN A 130 3.23 12.78 5.71
C ASN A 130 4.63 12.17 5.62
N GLY A 131 4.75 10.84 5.42
CA GLY A 131 6.01 10.18 5.15
C GLY A 131 6.67 10.69 3.86
N THR A 132 5.90 10.82 2.78
CA THR A 132 6.38 11.39 1.52
C THR A 132 6.82 12.85 1.70
N ARG A 133 6.08 13.65 2.48
CA ARG A 133 6.46 15.02 2.80
C ARG A 133 7.74 15.09 3.62
N MET A 134 7.91 14.19 4.60
CA MET A 134 9.17 14.09 5.35
C MET A 134 10.35 13.75 4.44
N VAL A 135 10.20 12.79 3.51
CA VAL A 135 11.24 12.51 2.51
C VAL A 135 11.53 13.75 1.66
N ALA A 136 10.51 14.49 1.23
CA ALA A 136 10.69 15.71 0.46
C ALA A 136 11.44 16.80 1.24
N ASN A 137 11.20 16.92 2.54
CA ASN A 137 11.85 17.91 3.40
C ASN A 137 13.31 17.55 3.76
N TRP A 138 13.64 16.26 3.82
CA TRP A 138 14.89 15.75 4.37
C TRP A 138 15.88 15.25 3.33
N VAL A 139 15.41 14.87 2.14
CA VAL A 139 16.23 14.20 1.13
C VAL A 139 16.35 15.06 -0.12
N SER A 140 17.57 15.20 -0.62
CA SER A 140 17.85 15.94 -1.86
C SER A 140 17.10 15.31 -3.05
N PRO A 141 16.63 16.08 -4.04
CA PRO A 141 15.86 15.56 -5.17
C PRO A 141 16.48 14.38 -5.90
N GLY A 142 17.81 14.33 -6.01
CA GLY A 142 18.53 13.22 -6.65
C GLY A 142 18.50 11.90 -5.87
N GLU A 143 18.23 11.94 -4.56
CA GLU A 143 18.19 10.76 -3.68
C GLU A 143 16.74 10.38 -3.30
N ARG A 144 15.73 11.21 -3.62
CA ARG A 144 14.32 10.99 -3.21
C ARG A 144 13.74 9.67 -3.71
N GLY A 145 14.07 9.27 -4.94
CA GLY A 145 13.60 8.01 -5.50
C GLY A 145 14.05 6.81 -4.66
N LEU A 146 15.33 6.78 -4.28
CA LEU A 146 15.89 5.74 -3.39
C LEU A 146 15.24 5.78 -2.00
N ALA A 147 15.07 6.98 -1.42
CA ALA A 147 14.45 7.13 -0.11
C ALA A 147 13.00 6.64 -0.08
N VAL A 148 12.20 6.98 -1.10
CA VAL A 148 10.83 6.46 -1.25
C VAL A 148 10.83 4.95 -1.44
N GLY A 149 11.75 4.42 -2.26
CA GLY A 149 11.90 2.97 -2.45
C GLY A 149 12.18 2.24 -1.13
N ILE A 150 13.09 2.76 -0.32
CA ILE A 150 13.40 2.21 1.01
C ILE A 150 12.17 2.26 1.92
N THR A 151 11.48 3.39 1.99
CA THR A 151 10.29 3.52 2.86
C THR A 151 9.18 2.58 2.42
N MET A 152 8.94 2.44 1.11
CA MET A 152 7.95 1.50 0.56
C MET A 152 8.31 0.02 0.80
N ALA A 153 9.59 -0.33 0.80
CA ALA A 153 10.03 -1.68 1.17
C ALA A 153 9.58 -2.06 2.60
N GLY A 154 9.44 -1.08 3.50
CA GLY A 154 8.91 -1.29 4.85
C GLY A 154 7.52 -1.92 4.85
N THR A 155 6.66 -1.57 3.88
CA THR A 155 5.31 -2.14 3.75
C THR A 155 5.36 -3.66 3.50
N SER A 156 6.21 -4.09 2.58
CA SER A 156 6.36 -5.51 2.24
C SER A 156 7.06 -6.30 3.35
N VAL A 157 8.07 -5.70 3.99
CA VAL A 157 8.77 -6.32 5.13
C VAL A 157 7.81 -6.50 6.31
N GLY A 158 7.00 -5.48 6.64
CA GLY A 158 5.99 -5.56 7.68
C GLY A 158 4.98 -6.68 7.39
N ALA A 159 4.43 -6.70 6.18
CA ALA A 159 3.48 -7.73 5.77
C ALA A 159 4.08 -9.15 5.80
N ALA A 160 5.35 -9.31 5.39
CA ALA A 160 6.02 -10.60 5.39
C ALA A 160 6.33 -11.12 6.81
N LEU A 161 6.77 -10.24 7.72
CA LEU A 161 7.12 -10.62 9.08
C LEU A 161 5.90 -10.95 9.95
N THR A 162 4.74 -10.36 9.66
CA THR A 162 3.54 -10.49 10.49
C THR A 162 3.08 -11.94 10.66
N PRO A 163 2.88 -12.75 9.59
CA PRO A 163 2.30 -14.08 9.75
C PRO A 163 3.09 -14.98 10.70
N PRO A 164 4.41 -15.19 10.57
CA PRO A 164 5.13 -16.07 11.48
C PRO A 164 5.19 -15.52 12.91
N VAL A 165 5.36 -14.20 13.08
CA VAL A 165 5.43 -13.58 14.41
C VAL A 165 4.09 -13.69 15.13
N VAL A 166 3.01 -13.33 14.44
CA VAL A 166 1.66 -13.33 15.02
C VAL A 166 1.19 -14.76 15.30
N VAL A 167 1.42 -15.71 14.39
CA VAL A 167 1.09 -17.13 14.62
C VAL A 167 1.84 -17.65 15.85
N TRP A 168 3.13 -17.32 15.99
CA TRP A 168 3.91 -17.74 17.14
C TRP A 168 3.34 -17.17 18.45
N ILE A 169 2.99 -15.88 18.48
CA ILE A 169 2.34 -15.27 19.66
C ILE A 169 1.01 -15.96 19.95
N MET A 170 0.18 -16.15 18.94
CA MET A 170 -1.19 -16.68 19.10
C MET A 170 -1.22 -18.14 19.56
N THR A 171 -0.26 -18.95 19.12
CA THR A 171 -0.18 -20.35 19.53
C THR A 171 0.29 -20.55 20.96
N HIS A 172 1.04 -19.57 21.54
CA HIS A 172 1.57 -19.68 22.90
C HIS A 172 0.75 -18.92 23.94
N TRP A 173 0.17 -17.77 23.56
CA TRP A 173 -0.48 -16.85 24.51
C TRP A 173 -1.90 -16.42 24.08
N GLY A 174 -2.40 -16.94 22.96
CA GLY A 174 -3.67 -16.52 22.39
C GLY A 174 -3.58 -15.26 21.53
N TRP A 175 -4.70 -14.86 20.92
CA TRP A 175 -4.71 -13.80 19.91
C TRP A 175 -4.68 -12.38 20.51
N ARG A 176 -5.23 -12.16 21.70
CA ARG A 176 -5.28 -10.84 22.36
C ARG A 176 -3.91 -10.22 22.61
N PRO A 177 -2.92 -10.96 23.15
CA PRO A 177 -1.56 -10.44 23.33
C PRO A 177 -0.88 -9.95 22.07
N ALA A 178 -1.22 -10.48 20.88
CA ALA A 178 -0.67 -9.99 19.61
C ALA A 178 -1.09 -8.53 19.33
N PHE A 179 -2.31 -8.15 19.67
CA PHE A 179 -2.80 -6.77 19.52
C PHE A 179 -2.26 -5.83 20.60
N TYR A 180 -2.20 -6.29 21.85
CA TYR A 180 -1.57 -5.50 22.92
C TYR A 180 -0.08 -5.24 22.64
N GLY A 181 0.64 -6.27 22.20
CA GLY A 181 2.05 -6.17 21.83
C GLY A 181 2.28 -5.21 20.66
N ALA A 182 1.46 -5.32 19.60
CA ALA A 182 1.52 -4.42 18.45
C ALA A 182 1.26 -2.96 18.86
N GLY A 183 0.21 -2.72 19.65
CA GLY A 183 -0.09 -1.38 20.17
C GLY A 183 1.04 -0.82 21.03
N LEU A 184 1.64 -1.63 21.93
CA LEU A 184 2.77 -1.21 22.74
C LEU A 184 4.00 -0.86 21.88
N VAL A 185 4.35 -1.70 20.91
CA VAL A 185 5.45 -1.43 19.96
C VAL A 185 5.18 -0.13 19.21
N GLY A 186 3.94 0.10 18.79
CA GLY A 186 3.55 1.33 18.13
C GLY A 186 3.73 2.58 19.00
N LEU A 187 3.37 2.51 20.28
CA LEU A 187 3.61 3.61 21.23
C LEU A 187 5.11 3.88 21.43
N VAL A 188 5.93 2.83 21.49
CA VAL A 188 7.40 2.96 21.54
C VAL A 188 7.91 3.61 20.25
N VAL A 189 7.42 3.20 19.09
CA VAL A 189 7.79 3.82 17.81
C VAL A 189 7.37 5.28 17.76
N ALA A 190 6.18 5.65 18.27
CA ALA A 190 5.73 7.03 18.37
C ALA A 190 6.66 7.89 19.25
N LEU A 191 7.10 7.34 20.37
CA LEU A 191 8.05 8.01 21.28
C LEU A 191 9.40 8.23 20.58
N VAL A 192 9.97 7.18 19.97
CA VAL A 192 11.23 7.23 19.22
C VAL A 192 11.13 8.21 18.05
N TRP A 193 10.03 8.16 17.29
CA TRP A 193 9.74 9.10 16.21
C TRP A 193 9.75 10.54 16.70
N THR A 194 9.00 10.83 17.76
CA THR A 194 8.88 12.19 18.33
C THR A 194 10.22 12.72 18.82
N TRP A 195 11.03 11.86 19.40
CA TRP A 195 12.32 12.25 19.98
C TRP A 195 13.43 12.44 18.93
N LEU A 196 13.44 11.61 17.89
CA LEU A 196 14.51 11.60 16.90
C LEU A 196 14.22 12.38 15.61
N THR A 197 13.01 12.92 15.43
CA THR A 197 12.65 13.63 14.19
C THR A 197 12.36 15.11 14.41
N THR A 198 12.56 15.91 13.37
CA THR A 198 12.08 17.30 13.26
C THR A 198 11.46 17.51 11.88
N ASP A 199 10.62 18.53 11.71
CA ASP A 199 9.97 18.80 10.42
C ASP A 199 10.96 19.24 9.33
N LYS A 200 12.08 19.87 9.72
CA LYS A 200 13.09 20.41 8.79
C LYS A 200 14.50 20.08 9.27
N PRO A 201 15.45 19.86 8.34
CA PRO A 201 16.87 19.66 8.68
C PRO A 201 17.47 20.81 9.48
N ALA A 202 17.05 22.05 9.18
CA ALA A 202 17.57 23.26 9.81
C ALA A 202 17.33 23.32 11.33
N THR A 203 16.29 22.67 11.85
CA THR A 203 15.94 22.64 13.27
C THR A 203 16.47 21.43 14.02
N HIS A 204 17.17 20.52 13.33
CA HIS A 204 17.63 19.28 13.93
C HIS A 204 19.05 19.44 14.52
N PRO A 205 19.28 19.10 15.81
CA PRO A 205 20.55 19.42 16.50
C PRO A 205 21.76 18.65 15.97
N ARG A 206 21.55 17.53 15.29
CA ARG A 206 22.62 16.64 14.80
C ARG A 206 22.95 16.82 13.31
N VAL A 207 22.32 17.77 12.63
CA VAL A 207 22.57 18.05 11.20
C VAL A 207 23.62 19.13 11.08
N ASN A 208 24.74 18.82 10.40
CA ASN A 208 25.79 19.79 10.15
C ASN A 208 25.49 20.68 8.92
N ALA A 209 26.28 21.76 8.77
CA ALA A 209 26.10 22.71 7.67
C ALA A 209 26.24 22.04 6.30
N ALA A 210 27.16 21.09 6.14
CA ALA A 210 27.38 20.39 4.88
C ALA A 210 26.17 19.53 4.44
N GLU A 211 25.47 18.87 5.38
CA GLU A 211 24.25 18.12 5.05
C GLU A 211 23.08 19.07 4.71
N ARG A 212 22.94 20.22 5.39
CA ARG A 212 21.97 21.25 5.04
C ARG A 212 22.19 21.78 3.64
N GLU A 213 23.41 22.17 3.33
CA GLU A 213 23.76 22.71 2.01
C GLU A 213 23.47 21.70 0.90
N LEU A 214 23.78 20.41 1.12
CA LEU A 214 23.47 19.35 0.16
C LEU A 214 21.96 19.21 -0.12
N ILE A 215 21.12 19.36 0.91
CA ILE A 215 19.66 19.29 0.78
C ILE A 215 19.12 20.55 0.11
N ASP A 216 19.53 21.72 0.56
CA ASP A 216 19.04 23.02 0.09
C ASP A 216 19.47 23.34 -1.36
N ALA A 217 20.72 23.00 -1.74
CA ALA A 217 21.20 23.16 -3.11
C ALA A 217 20.42 22.29 -4.10
N GLY A 218 20.04 21.09 -3.70
CA GLY A 218 19.18 20.22 -4.49
C GLY A 218 17.78 20.81 -4.68
N ASP A 219 17.18 21.34 -3.62
CA ASP A 219 15.84 21.95 -3.66
C ASP A 219 15.80 23.24 -4.48
N ALA A 220 16.83 24.09 -4.41
CA ALA A 220 16.93 25.29 -5.22
C ALA A 220 16.95 24.96 -6.73
N ARG A 221 17.73 23.94 -7.15
CA ARG A 221 17.75 23.44 -8.52
C ARG A 221 16.39 22.87 -8.97
N ALA A 222 15.72 22.12 -8.11
CA ALA A 222 14.40 21.54 -8.40
C ALA A 222 13.31 22.62 -8.50
N LYS A 223 13.38 23.68 -7.69
CA LYS A 223 12.46 24.84 -7.78
C LYS A 223 12.69 25.67 -9.04
N ALA A 224 13.95 25.90 -9.43
CA ALA A 224 14.30 26.58 -10.67
C ALA A 224 13.80 25.85 -11.93
N ALA A 225 13.74 24.50 -11.88
CA ALA A 225 13.20 23.69 -12.96
C ALA A 225 11.65 23.61 -13.00
N ARG A 226 10.95 24.05 -11.93
CA ARG A 226 9.49 24.05 -11.81
C ARG A 226 8.89 25.43 -12.14
N HIS A 227 9.02 25.86 -13.41
CA HIS A 227 8.45 27.16 -13.82
C HIS A 227 6.97 27.12 -14.23
N ASP A 228 6.22 26.03 -13.98
CA ASP A 228 4.81 25.96 -14.34
C ASP A 228 3.93 25.56 -13.13
N VAL A 229 3.25 26.54 -12.54
CA VAL A 229 2.12 26.27 -11.63
C VAL A 229 0.96 25.78 -12.50
N PRO A 230 0.41 24.58 -12.25
CA PRO A 230 -0.75 24.10 -12.99
C PRO A 230 -1.92 25.09 -12.84
N GLY A 231 -2.55 25.48 -13.94
CA GLY A 231 -3.82 26.20 -13.94
C GLY A 231 -4.94 25.37 -13.27
N ARG A 232 -6.20 25.81 -13.38
CA ARG A 232 -7.35 25.05 -12.87
C ARG A 232 -7.38 23.65 -13.48
N VAL A 233 -7.54 22.60 -12.61
CA VAL A 233 -7.60 21.20 -13.05
C VAL A 233 -8.75 21.02 -14.05
N PRO A 234 -8.51 20.53 -15.26
CA PRO A 234 -9.54 20.34 -16.29
C PRO A 234 -10.32 19.05 -16.04
N TRP A 235 -11.09 19.01 -14.97
CA TRP A 235 -11.84 17.84 -14.53
C TRP A 235 -12.64 17.16 -15.64
N ARG A 236 -13.32 17.99 -16.49
CA ARG A 236 -14.15 17.48 -17.57
C ARG A 236 -13.38 16.63 -18.56
N ARG A 237 -12.14 17.00 -18.88
CA ARG A 237 -11.26 16.26 -19.82
C ARG A 237 -10.69 15.01 -19.18
N LEU A 238 -10.28 15.09 -17.91
CA LEU A 238 -9.82 13.91 -17.15
C LEU A 238 -10.92 12.87 -17.04
N PHE A 239 -12.14 13.27 -16.66
CA PHE A 239 -13.28 12.35 -16.56
C PHE A 239 -13.77 11.83 -17.92
N ALA A 240 -13.53 12.53 -19.01
CA ALA A 240 -13.85 12.07 -20.37
C ALA A 240 -12.79 11.13 -20.96
N SER A 241 -11.62 10.98 -20.32
CA SER A 241 -10.54 10.14 -20.84
C SER A 241 -10.84 8.66 -20.64
N ARG A 242 -11.03 7.93 -21.74
CA ARG A 242 -11.19 6.48 -21.75
C ARG A 242 -9.96 5.78 -21.18
N ASP A 243 -8.76 6.23 -21.59
CA ASP A 243 -7.49 5.62 -21.16
C ASP A 243 -7.33 5.68 -19.63
N LEU A 244 -7.73 6.81 -19.02
CA LEU A 244 -7.64 6.98 -17.57
C LEU A 244 -8.63 6.07 -16.81
N TRP A 245 -9.85 5.86 -17.33
CA TRP A 245 -10.82 4.94 -16.75
C TRP A 245 -10.41 3.47 -16.92
N CYS A 246 -9.87 3.09 -18.08
CA CYS A 246 -9.32 1.76 -18.29
C CYS A 246 -8.14 1.50 -17.33
N LEU A 247 -7.27 2.48 -17.14
CA LEU A 247 -6.15 2.40 -16.22
C LEU A 247 -6.64 2.28 -14.76
N ALA A 248 -7.64 3.08 -14.35
CA ALA A 248 -8.24 3.01 -13.01
C ALA A 248 -8.95 1.67 -12.77
N GLY A 249 -9.65 1.13 -13.76
CA GLY A 249 -10.27 -0.19 -13.70
C GLY A 249 -9.23 -1.31 -13.56
N ALA A 250 -8.15 -1.28 -14.36
CA ALA A 250 -7.05 -2.24 -14.26
C ALA A 250 -6.35 -2.16 -12.88
N TYR A 251 -6.19 -0.94 -12.33
CA TYR A 251 -5.64 -0.75 -10.99
C TYR A 251 -6.61 -1.22 -9.89
N GLY A 252 -7.93 -1.15 -10.15
CA GLY A 252 -8.95 -1.76 -9.31
C GLY A 252 -8.84 -3.28 -9.23
N VAL A 253 -8.57 -3.93 -10.37
CA VAL A 253 -8.27 -5.37 -10.41
C VAL A 253 -7.01 -5.69 -9.60
N LEU A 254 -5.95 -4.88 -9.75
CA LEU A 254 -4.73 -5.02 -8.92
C LEU A 254 -5.08 -4.93 -7.44
N GLY A 255 -5.85 -3.93 -7.03
CA GLY A 255 -6.30 -3.75 -5.65
C GLY A 255 -7.07 -4.98 -5.14
N TYR A 256 -8.04 -5.48 -5.91
CA TYR A 256 -8.80 -6.68 -5.56
C TYR A 256 -7.88 -7.87 -5.27
N ASN A 257 -6.95 -8.16 -6.18
CA ASN A 257 -6.00 -9.26 -6.04
C ASN A 257 -5.09 -9.11 -4.80
N VAL A 258 -4.50 -7.93 -4.63
CA VAL A 258 -3.59 -7.66 -3.50
C VAL A 258 -4.29 -7.85 -2.17
N TYR A 259 -5.54 -7.37 -2.02
CA TYR A 259 -6.26 -7.47 -0.75
C TYR A 259 -6.75 -8.89 -0.42
N PHE A 260 -6.85 -9.81 -1.40
CA PHE A 260 -6.99 -11.23 -1.11
C PHE A 260 -5.82 -11.76 -0.26
N TYR A 261 -4.59 -11.42 -0.63
CA TYR A 261 -3.39 -11.86 0.11
C TYR A 261 -3.29 -11.22 1.50
N PHE A 262 -3.74 -9.99 1.66
CA PHE A 262 -3.76 -9.33 2.96
C PHE A 262 -4.85 -9.87 3.89
N ALA A 263 -6.03 -10.21 3.37
CA ALA A 263 -7.18 -10.55 4.18
C ALA A 263 -7.36 -12.06 4.39
N TRP A 264 -7.21 -12.85 3.33
CA TRP A 264 -7.70 -14.22 3.32
C TRP A 264 -6.66 -15.30 3.05
N PHE A 265 -5.49 -14.95 2.53
CA PHE A 265 -4.52 -15.96 2.06
C PHE A 265 -4.08 -16.91 3.18
N TYR A 266 -3.84 -16.43 4.40
CA TYR A 266 -3.52 -17.27 5.55
C TYR A 266 -4.63 -18.31 5.85
N LEU A 267 -5.87 -17.82 5.94
CA LEU A 267 -7.02 -18.70 6.22
C LEU A 267 -7.25 -19.71 5.08
N TYR A 268 -7.06 -19.27 3.83
CA TYR A 268 -7.10 -20.16 2.67
C TYR A 268 -6.08 -21.29 2.78
N LEU A 269 -4.84 -21.01 3.17
CA LEU A 269 -3.80 -22.01 3.36
C LEU A 269 -4.16 -23.00 4.47
N VAL A 270 -4.62 -22.52 5.60
CA VAL A 270 -4.91 -23.37 6.78
C VAL A 270 -6.20 -24.16 6.62
N ASN A 271 -7.28 -23.52 6.12
CA ASN A 271 -8.60 -24.17 6.07
C ASN A 271 -8.80 -25.03 4.81
N GLU A 272 -8.29 -24.56 3.64
CA GLU A 272 -8.57 -25.20 2.35
C GLU A 272 -7.40 -26.04 1.84
N ARG A 273 -6.16 -25.65 2.16
CA ARG A 273 -4.95 -26.35 1.69
C ARG A 273 -4.31 -27.26 2.73
N GLY A 274 -4.88 -27.35 3.95
CA GLY A 274 -4.48 -28.30 4.98
C GLY A 274 -3.14 -27.99 5.66
N PHE A 275 -2.63 -26.76 5.53
CA PHE A 275 -1.42 -26.35 6.26
C PHE A 275 -1.70 -26.24 7.77
N SER A 276 -0.72 -26.63 8.60
CA SER A 276 -0.76 -26.34 10.02
C SER A 276 -0.73 -24.82 10.27
N LEU A 277 -1.15 -24.36 11.45
CA LEU A 277 -1.11 -22.95 11.80
C LEU A 277 0.28 -22.35 11.59
N GLN A 278 1.33 -23.05 12.03
CA GLN A 278 2.71 -22.58 11.92
C GLN A 278 3.21 -22.60 10.47
N SER A 279 3.02 -23.70 9.72
CA SER A 279 3.43 -23.76 8.32
C SER A 279 2.64 -22.77 7.45
N GLY A 280 1.33 -22.61 7.70
CA GLY A 280 0.50 -21.61 7.04
C GLY A 280 1.01 -20.20 7.26
N GLY A 281 1.41 -19.85 8.51
CA GLY A 281 2.03 -18.57 8.82
C GLY A 281 3.34 -18.35 8.06
N PHE A 282 4.20 -19.37 7.98
CA PHE A 282 5.44 -19.30 7.24
C PHE A 282 5.21 -19.12 5.72
N TYR A 283 4.34 -19.94 5.13
CA TYR A 283 4.06 -19.86 3.70
C TYR A 283 3.30 -18.58 3.30
N THR A 284 2.57 -17.95 4.23
CA THR A 284 1.92 -16.66 3.99
C THR A 284 2.91 -15.51 3.77
N MET A 285 4.19 -15.66 4.16
CA MET A 285 5.23 -14.68 3.83
C MET A 285 5.53 -14.61 2.33
N ALA A 286 5.38 -15.73 1.60
CA ALA A 286 5.86 -15.86 0.23
C ALA A 286 5.31 -14.78 -0.73
N PRO A 287 3.99 -14.48 -0.79
CA PRO A 287 3.46 -13.39 -1.60
C PRO A 287 4.09 -12.03 -1.28
N PHE A 288 4.32 -11.72 -0.02
CA PHE A 288 4.87 -10.43 0.40
C PHE A 288 6.37 -10.31 0.07
N LEU A 289 7.11 -11.40 0.15
CA LEU A 289 8.51 -11.45 -0.28
C LEU A 289 8.65 -11.27 -1.80
N THR A 290 7.76 -11.91 -2.57
CA THR A 290 7.75 -11.70 -4.04
C THR A 290 7.38 -10.26 -4.40
N MET A 291 6.43 -9.63 -3.68
CA MET A 291 6.11 -8.21 -3.84
C MET A 291 7.33 -7.31 -3.55
N ALA A 292 8.08 -7.60 -2.47
CA ALA A 292 9.25 -6.81 -2.08
C ALA A 292 10.34 -6.80 -3.15
N VAL A 293 10.55 -7.94 -3.83
CA VAL A 293 11.51 -8.07 -4.92
C VAL A 293 10.97 -7.50 -6.24
N ALA A 294 9.69 -7.72 -6.52
CA ALA A 294 9.06 -7.32 -7.76
C ALA A 294 8.90 -5.79 -7.90
N ALA A 295 8.62 -5.07 -6.81
CA ALA A 295 8.39 -3.62 -6.86
C ALA A 295 9.56 -2.82 -7.47
N PRO A 296 10.81 -2.95 -7.01
CA PRO A 296 11.94 -2.28 -7.64
C PRO A 296 12.27 -2.83 -9.03
N SER A 297 12.08 -4.15 -9.23
CA SER A 297 12.34 -4.82 -10.51
C SER A 297 11.40 -4.32 -11.63
N GLY A 298 10.16 -3.96 -11.29
CA GLY A 298 9.19 -3.43 -12.25
C GLY A 298 9.61 -2.10 -12.87
N GLY A 299 10.19 -1.19 -12.08
CA GLY A 299 10.77 0.06 -12.58
C GLY A 299 11.90 -0.18 -13.56
N TRP A 300 12.89 -1.00 -13.15
CA TRP A 300 14.01 -1.38 -14.01
C TRP A 300 13.55 -2.05 -15.32
N LEU A 301 12.60 -2.98 -15.24
CA LEU A 301 12.03 -3.66 -16.41
C LEU A 301 11.34 -2.66 -17.35
N SER A 302 10.52 -1.76 -16.81
CA SER A 302 9.84 -0.71 -17.57
C SER A 302 10.83 0.15 -18.34
N ASP A 303 11.93 0.59 -17.71
CA ASP A 303 12.97 1.39 -18.33
C ASP A 303 13.74 0.61 -19.40
N ALA A 304 14.06 -0.66 -19.13
CA ALA A 304 14.79 -1.52 -20.08
C ALA A 304 13.96 -1.79 -21.34
N VAL A 305 12.67 -2.10 -21.19
CA VAL A 305 11.73 -2.30 -22.32
C VAL A 305 11.52 -0.99 -23.07
N GLY A 306 11.41 0.15 -22.35
CA GLY A 306 11.22 1.47 -22.96
C GLY A 306 12.38 1.87 -23.89
N ARG A 307 13.61 1.61 -23.48
CA ARG A 307 14.81 1.87 -24.30
C ARG A 307 14.85 1.03 -25.58
N ARG A 308 14.29 -0.19 -25.55
CA ARG A 308 14.42 -1.13 -26.70
C ARG A 308 13.18 -1.14 -27.59
N TYR A 309 11.99 -1.01 -27.05
CA TYR A 309 10.72 -1.22 -27.76
C TYR A 309 9.79 0.01 -27.72
N GLY A 310 10.20 1.10 -27.07
CA GLY A 310 9.47 2.35 -27.01
C GLY A 310 8.43 2.42 -25.87
N ALA A 311 7.85 3.60 -25.69
CA ALA A 311 6.99 3.93 -24.54
C ALA A 311 5.73 3.06 -24.45
N ARG A 312 5.07 2.74 -25.57
CA ARG A 312 3.86 1.91 -25.57
C ARG A 312 4.09 0.52 -24.96
N TRP A 313 5.18 -0.16 -25.36
CA TRP A 313 5.53 -1.47 -24.80
C TRP A 313 6.01 -1.40 -23.36
N SER A 314 6.73 -0.34 -23.02
CA SER A 314 7.18 -0.08 -21.64
C SER A 314 6.03 0.11 -20.63
N ARG A 315 4.87 0.57 -21.09
CA ARG A 315 3.70 0.84 -20.25
C ARG A 315 2.62 -0.23 -20.49
N SER A 316 1.87 -0.08 -21.58
CA SER A 316 0.72 -0.94 -21.87
C SER A 316 1.13 -2.39 -22.12
N GLY A 317 2.27 -2.64 -22.76
CA GLY A 317 2.80 -3.99 -22.98
C GLY A 317 3.14 -4.70 -21.66
N ILE A 318 3.90 -4.05 -20.77
CA ILE A 318 4.24 -4.63 -19.45
C ILE A 318 2.98 -4.83 -18.61
N GLY A 319 2.09 -3.83 -18.55
CA GLY A 319 0.85 -3.94 -17.79
C GLY A 319 0.00 -5.11 -18.25
N CYS A 320 -0.20 -5.26 -19.57
CA CYS A 320 -0.96 -6.36 -20.15
C CYS A 320 -0.31 -7.73 -19.86
N VAL A 321 0.98 -7.89 -20.16
CA VAL A 321 1.69 -9.17 -19.95
C VAL A 321 1.72 -9.57 -18.47
N CYS A 322 1.98 -8.63 -17.57
CA CYS A 322 1.99 -8.91 -16.14
C CYS A 322 0.61 -9.34 -15.63
N MET A 323 -0.47 -8.66 -16.05
CA MET A 323 -1.84 -9.04 -15.66
C MET A 323 -2.24 -10.40 -16.26
N LEU A 324 -1.84 -10.70 -17.50
CA LEU A 324 -2.09 -11.99 -18.12
C LEU A 324 -1.35 -13.12 -17.37
N LEU A 325 -0.07 -12.91 -17.06
CA LEU A 325 0.71 -13.88 -16.28
C LEU A 325 0.10 -14.07 -14.89
N THR A 326 -0.34 -12.99 -14.23
CA THR A 326 -1.07 -13.08 -12.96
C THR A 326 -2.31 -13.95 -13.09
N SER A 327 -3.12 -13.76 -14.13
CA SER A 327 -4.31 -14.58 -14.40
C SER A 327 -3.95 -16.07 -14.53
N VAL A 328 -2.95 -16.40 -15.35
CA VAL A 328 -2.52 -17.79 -15.57
C VAL A 328 -1.97 -18.42 -14.28
N LEU A 329 -1.17 -17.69 -13.52
CA LEU A 329 -0.58 -18.17 -12.28
C LEU A 329 -1.64 -18.39 -11.17
N VAL A 330 -2.63 -17.49 -11.06
CA VAL A 330 -3.75 -17.65 -10.13
C VAL A 330 -4.59 -18.87 -10.54
N LEU A 331 -4.89 -19.03 -11.83
CA LEU A 331 -5.62 -20.17 -12.35
C LEU A 331 -4.89 -21.49 -12.05
N GLY A 332 -3.58 -21.55 -12.31
CA GLY A 332 -2.76 -22.71 -11.99
C GLY A 332 -2.71 -23.01 -10.49
N GLY A 333 -2.60 -21.96 -9.64
CA GLY A 333 -2.65 -22.09 -8.18
C GLY A 333 -4.00 -22.58 -7.65
N ALA A 334 -5.11 -22.23 -8.34
CA ALA A 334 -6.45 -22.71 -8.02
C ALA A 334 -6.67 -24.16 -8.46
N ALA A 335 -6.13 -24.54 -9.61
CA ALA A 335 -6.37 -25.85 -10.23
C ALA A 335 -5.48 -26.98 -9.68
N THR A 336 -4.34 -26.67 -9.05
CA THR A 336 -3.42 -27.70 -8.54
C THR A 336 -3.87 -28.25 -7.19
N ASP A 337 -3.76 -29.58 -7.02
CA ASP A 337 -4.00 -30.24 -5.73
C ASP A 337 -2.78 -30.17 -4.80
N ASN A 338 -1.59 -29.92 -5.35
CA ASN A 338 -0.38 -29.79 -4.56
C ASN A 338 -0.36 -28.43 -3.83
N ALA A 339 -0.47 -28.49 -2.49
CA ALA A 339 -0.57 -27.32 -1.64
C ALA A 339 0.66 -26.39 -1.74
N VAL A 340 1.89 -26.95 -1.83
CA VAL A 340 3.12 -26.17 -1.93
C VAL A 340 3.23 -25.52 -3.32
N LEU A 341 2.87 -26.24 -4.38
CA LEU A 341 2.84 -25.68 -5.73
C LEU A 341 1.81 -24.56 -5.84
N ALA A 342 0.64 -24.70 -5.19
CA ALA A 342 -0.35 -23.62 -5.11
C ALA A 342 0.25 -22.35 -4.48
N VAL A 343 0.96 -22.48 -3.36
CA VAL A 343 1.65 -21.33 -2.73
C VAL A 343 2.66 -20.68 -3.68
N ILE A 344 3.49 -21.47 -4.35
CA ILE A 344 4.50 -20.95 -5.29
C ILE A 344 3.84 -20.18 -6.43
N LEU A 345 2.78 -20.75 -7.05
CA LEU A 345 2.07 -20.11 -8.16
C LEU A 345 1.35 -18.83 -7.70
N LEU A 346 0.67 -18.87 -6.56
CA LEU A 346 -0.02 -17.72 -6.00
C LEU A 346 0.97 -16.64 -5.54
N ALA A 347 2.11 -16.98 -4.95
CA ALA A 347 3.17 -16.03 -4.62
C ALA A 347 3.80 -15.42 -5.88
N ALA A 348 4.06 -16.23 -6.92
CA ALA A 348 4.56 -15.72 -8.20
C ALA A 348 3.55 -14.77 -8.86
N SER A 349 2.24 -15.02 -8.72
CA SER A 349 1.21 -14.11 -9.26
C SER A 349 1.23 -12.73 -8.61
N THR A 350 1.52 -12.63 -7.31
CA THR A 350 1.70 -11.31 -6.66
C THR A 350 2.96 -10.60 -7.15
N GLY A 351 4.01 -11.35 -7.43
CA GLY A 351 5.23 -10.82 -8.03
C GLY A 351 4.95 -10.19 -9.41
N THR A 352 4.28 -10.94 -10.31
CA THR A 352 3.92 -10.42 -11.64
C THR A 352 2.98 -9.22 -11.54
N LEU A 353 2.01 -9.27 -10.63
CA LEU A 353 1.08 -8.17 -10.38
C LEU A 353 1.81 -6.88 -9.97
N VAL A 354 2.72 -6.98 -9.00
CA VAL A 354 3.46 -5.81 -8.47
C VAL A 354 4.52 -5.29 -9.45
N LEU A 355 5.07 -6.14 -10.32
CA LEU A 355 5.93 -5.70 -11.43
C LEU A 355 5.23 -4.65 -12.31
N SER A 356 3.90 -4.75 -12.51
CA SER A 356 3.14 -3.79 -13.31
C SER A 356 2.97 -2.42 -12.66
N VAL A 357 3.14 -2.30 -11.33
CA VAL A 357 2.85 -1.06 -10.57
C VAL A 357 3.63 0.13 -11.11
N ALA A 358 4.91 -0.05 -11.45
CA ALA A 358 5.72 1.02 -12.02
C ALA A 358 5.13 1.54 -13.35
N ALA A 359 4.62 0.64 -14.21
CA ALA A 359 3.96 1.01 -15.45
C ALA A 359 2.67 1.79 -15.21
N PHE A 360 1.86 1.44 -14.19
CA PHE A 360 0.66 2.19 -13.80
C PHE A 360 0.98 3.64 -13.47
N TRP A 361 1.91 3.87 -12.56
CA TRP A 361 2.28 5.22 -12.13
C TRP A 361 2.94 6.03 -13.23
N ALA A 362 3.79 5.41 -14.04
CA ALA A 362 4.42 6.09 -15.17
C ALA A 362 3.39 6.47 -16.24
N THR A 363 2.40 5.62 -16.52
CA THR A 363 1.34 5.91 -17.49
C THR A 363 0.50 7.13 -17.09
N THR A 364 0.22 7.33 -15.79
CA THR A 364 -0.49 8.56 -15.36
C THR A 364 0.30 9.82 -15.64
N ILE A 365 1.64 9.76 -15.58
CA ILE A 365 2.52 10.88 -15.92
C ILE A 365 2.49 11.12 -17.43
N ASP A 366 2.60 10.04 -18.22
CA ASP A 366 2.63 10.13 -19.69
C ASP A 366 1.28 10.66 -20.24
N LEU A 367 0.15 10.23 -19.68
CA LEU A 367 -1.19 10.66 -20.10
C LEU A 367 -1.52 12.10 -19.72
N ALA A 368 -1.16 12.54 -18.50
CA ALA A 368 -1.67 13.78 -17.94
C ALA A 368 -0.60 14.85 -17.65
N TYR A 369 0.68 14.55 -17.85
CA TYR A 369 1.82 15.45 -17.68
C TYR A 369 1.69 16.47 -16.55
N ARG A 370 1.15 17.67 -16.83
CA ARG A 370 0.95 18.75 -15.84
C ARG A 370 -0.02 18.38 -14.69
N TYR A 371 -0.98 17.47 -14.96
CA TYR A 371 -2.01 17.02 -14.02
C TYR A 371 -1.82 15.56 -13.60
N ALA A 372 -0.59 15.05 -13.71
CA ALA A 372 -0.24 13.68 -13.36
C ALA A 372 -0.66 13.30 -11.93
N GLY A 373 -0.56 14.23 -10.97
CA GLY A 373 -1.01 13.99 -9.60
C GLY A 373 -2.52 13.70 -9.50
N THR A 374 -3.35 14.46 -10.24
CA THR A 374 -4.81 14.24 -10.29
C THR A 374 -5.15 12.92 -10.99
N ALA A 375 -4.48 12.62 -12.12
CA ALA A 375 -4.67 11.36 -12.84
C ALA A 375 -4.25 10.16 -11.99
N SER A 376 -3.13 10.26 -11.26
CA SER A 376 -2.69 9.23 -10.32
C SER A 376 -3.67 9.02 -9.18
N ALA A 377 -4.28 10.09 -8.66
CA ALA A 377 -5.30 9.99 -7.62
C ALA A 377 -6.55 9.27 -8.13
N MET A 378 -7.01 9.54 -9.35
CA MET A 378 -8.14 8.83 -9.98
C MET A 378 -7.83 7.35 -10.17
N MET A 379 -6.64 7.02 -10.67
CA MET A 379 -6.19 5.63 -10.79
C MET A 379 -6.15 4.94 -9.42
N ASN A 380 -5.56 5.57 -8.42
CA ASN A 380 -5.44 5.01 -7.06
C ASN A 380 -6.80 4.83 -6.38
N MET A 381 -7.78 5.68 -6.67
CA MET A 381 -9.15 5.49 -6.22
C MET A 381 -9.73 4.17 -6.77
N GLY A 382 -9.48 3.84 -8.04
CA GLY A 382 -9.85 2.53 -8.60
C GLY A 382 -9.26 1.38 -7.79
N GLY A 383 -7.96 1.44 -7.45
CA GLY A 383 -7.28 0.44 -6.62
C GLY A 383 -7.89 0.27 -5.23
N ASN A 384 -8.22 1.38 -4.58
CA ASN A 384 -8.85 1.35 -3.27
C ASN A 384 -10.27 0.77 -3.32
N LEU A 385 -11.06 1.09 -4.37
CA LEU A 385 -12.40 0.52 -4.55
C LEU A 385 -12.33 -1.00 -4.80
N GLY A 386 -11.46 -1.46 -5.69
CA GLY A 386 -11.23 -2.89 -5.91
C GLY A 386 -10.77 -3.60 -4.64
N GLY A 387 -9.85 -2.97 -3.91
CA GLY A 387 -9.37 -3.45 -2.61
C GLY A 387 -10.46 -3.54 -1.55
N ALA A 388 -11.40 -2.59 -1.52
CA ALA A 388 -12.50 -2.58 -0.56
C ALA A 388 -13.55 -3.67 -0.84
N VAL A 389 -13.72 -4.06 -2.10
CA VAL A 389 -14.66 -5.13 -2.50
C VAL A 389 -14.11 -6.52 -2.16
N SER A 390 -12.80 -6.74 -2.29
CA SER A 390 -12.14 -8.04 -2.16
C SER A 390 -12.43 -8.74 -0.82
N PRO A 391 -12.29 -8.10 0.36
CA PRO A 391 -12.46 -8.78 1.64
C PRO A 391 -13.87 -9.31 1.89
N THR A 392 -14.88 -8.75 1.26
CA THR A 392 -16.28 -9.20 1.42
C THR A 392 -16.72 -10.13 0.28
N LEU A 393 -16.37 -9.81 -0.97
CA LEU A 393 -16.79 -10.62 -2.12
C LEU A 393 -16.07 -11.96 -2.18
N THR A 394 -14.78 -12.00 -1.88
CA THR A 394 -13.99 -13.26 -1.95
C THR A 394 -14.52 -14.35 -1.03
N PRO A 395 -14.77 -14.11 0.29
CA PRO A 395 -15.33 -15.16 1.14
C PRO A 395 -16.79 -15.48 0.81
N TYR A 396 -17.58 -14.53 0.30
CA TYR A 396 -18.92 -14.82 -0.21
C TYR A 396 -18.87 -15.85 -1.33
N LEU A 397 -18.00 -15.67 -2.31
CA LEU A 397 -17.79 -16.65 -3.38
C LEU A 397 -17.25 -17.99 -2.83
N GLY A 398 -16.31 -17.91 -1.89
CA GLY A 398 -15.71 -19.08 -1.26
C GLY A 398 -16.69 -19.93 -0.48
N GLN A 399 -17.59 -19.31 0.30
CA GLN A 399 -18.63 -20.02 1.06
C GLN A 399 -19.75 -20.57 0.19
N THR A 400 -20.15 -19.82 -0.86
CA THR A 400 -21.32 -20.19 -1.69
C THR A 400 -20.95 -21.19 -2.77
N TYR A 401 -19.78 -21.03 -3.40
CA TYR A 401 -19.37 -21.81 -4.58
C TYR A 401 -18.03 -22.54 -4.41
N GLY A 402 -17.37 -22.38 -3.28
CA GLY A 402 -16.05 -22.93 -2.99
C GLY A 402 -14.90 -21.96 -3.30
N TRP A 403 -13.81 -22.08 -2.54
CA TRP A 403 -12.63 -21.21 -2.66
C TRP A 403 -11.94 -21.27 -4.02
N GLN A 404 -12.06 -22.40 -4.71
CA GLN A 404 -11.55 -22.55 -6.06
C GLN A 404 -12.26 -21.59 -7.04
N VAL A 405 -13.58 -21.41 -6.90
CA VAL A 405 -14.35 -20.46 -7.71
C VAL A 405 -13.94 -19.01 -7.39
N ALA A 406 -13.69 -18.68 -6.12
CA ALA A 406 -13.20 -17.37 -5.75
C ALA A 406 -11.85 -17.03 -6.43
N LEU A 407 -10.93 -17.99 -6.51
CA LEU A 407 -9.67 -17.85 -7.24
C LEU A 407 -9.87 -17.80 -8.78
N TYR A 408 -10.84 -18.54 -9.34
CA TYR A 408 -11.18 -18.41 -10.76
C TYR A 408 -11.72 -17.02 -11.10
N VAL A 409 -12.54 -16.43 -10.24
CA VAL A 409 -13.00 -15.03 -10.39
C VAL A 409 -11.81 -14.07 -10.32
N MET A 410 -10.88 -14.29 -9.39
CA MET A 410 -9.64 -13.50 -9.27
C MET A 410 -8.79 -13.58 -10.56
N SER A 411 -8.67 -14.78 -11.14
CA SER A 411 -7.99 -15.01 -12.41
C SER A 411 -8.72 -14.29 -13.57
N ALA A 412 -10.04 -14.42 -13.65
CA ALA A 412 -10.85 -13.76 -14.68
C ALA A 412 -10.78 -12.23 -14.59
N LEU A 413 -10.80 -11.67 -13.38
CA LEU A 413 -10.57 -10.24 -13.16
C LEU A 413 -9.17 -9.83 -13.62
N SER A 414 -8.13 -10.63 -13.37
CA SER A 414 -6.77 -10.33 -13.85
C SER A 414 -6.69 -10.36 -15.39
N LEU A 415 -7.40 -11.26 -16.04
CA LEU A 415 -7.55 -11.28 -17.50
C LEU A 415 -8.27 -10.00 -17.99
N LEU A 416 -9.35 -9.58 -17.30
CA LEU A 416 -10.01 -8.31 -17.59
C LEU A 416 -9.02 -7.13 -17.44
N GLY A 417 -8.18 -7.13 -16.40
CA GLY A 417 -7.12 -6.14 -16.22
C GLY A 417 -6.14 -6.09 -17.41
N ALA A 418 -5.76 -7.25 -17.95
CA ALA A 418 -4.94 -7.33 -19.16
C ALA A 418 -5.64 -6.73 -20.38
N VAL A 419 -6.93 -7.02 -20.57
CA VAL A 419 -7.75 -6.45 -21.65
C VAL A 419 -7.88 -4.92 -21.49
N LEU A 420 -8.09 -4.44 -20.27
CA LEU A 420 -8.13 -2.99 -20.00
C LEU A 420 -6.82 -2.31 -20.38
N TRP A 421 -5.68 -2.94 -20.12
CA TRP A 421 -4.37 -2.43 -20.53
C TRP A 421 -4.19 -2.35 -22.04
N LEU A 422 -4.78 -3.26 -22.83
CA LEU A 422 -4.79 -3.17 -24.30
C LEU A 422 -5.57 -1.96 -24.79
N CYS A 423 -6.54 -1.48 -24.01
CA CYS A 423 -7.32 -0.29 -24.30
C CYS A 423 -6.61 1.03 -23.95
N VAL A 424 -5.52 0.97 -23.17
CA VAL A 424 -4.75 2.15 -22.76
C VAL A 424 -3.68 2.46 -23.81
N ASP A 425 -3.74 3.64 -24.40
CA ASP A 425 -2.69 4.15 -25.29
C ASP A 425 -1.82 5.18 -24.53
N SER A 426 -0.71 4.69 -23.96
CA SER A 426 0.23 5.51 -23.18
C SER A 426 1.00 6.54 -24.03
N THR A 427 0.85 6.52 -25.35
CA THR A 427 1.46 7.51 -26.24
C THR A 427 0.56 8.73 -26.50
N ARG A 428 -0.73 8.64 -26.12
CA ARG A 428 -1.69 9.73 -26.23
C ARG A 428 -1.66 10.57 -24.96
N THR A 429 -1.21 11.80 -25.09
CA THR A 429 -1.36 12.79 -24.01
C THR A 429 -2.78 13.35 -24.05
N ILE A 430 -3.43 13.48 -22.88
CA ILE A 430 -4.69 14.21 -22.78
C ILE A 430 -4.37 15.68 -23.08
N VAL A 431 -4.82 16.18 -24.25
CA VAL A 431 -4.54 17.55 -24.70
C VAL A 431 -5.29 18.52 -23.79
N PHE A 432 -4.54 19.34 -23.10
CA PHE A 432 -5.05 20.46 -22.31
C PHE A 432 -4.80 21.72 -23.14
N ASP A 433 -5.79 22.15 -23.96
CA ASP A 433 -5.68 23.42 -24.68
C ASP A 433 -5.59 24.54 -23.67
N ASP A 434 -4.43 25.11 -23.54
CA ASP A 434 -4.22 26.39 -22.93
C ASP A 434 -4.27 27.42 -24.06
N PRO A 435 -5.27 28.30 -24.11
CA PRO A 435 -5.36 29.33 -25.15
C PRO A 435 -4.14 30.27 -25.19
N SER A 436 -3.30 30.26 -24.15
CA SER A 436 -2.11 31.12 -24.03
C SER A 436 -0.86 30.56 -24.75
N VAL A 437 -0.86 29.30 -25.22
CA VAL A 437 0.30 28.67 -25.91
C VAL A 437 0.21 28.77 -27.43
N CYS A 438 -0.91 29.22 -28.00
CA CYS A 438 -1.10 29.39 -29.43
C CYS A 438 -0.64 30.76 -29.99
N THR A 439 0.00 31.59 -29.17
CA THR A 439 0.57 32.89 -29.62
C THR A 439 1.99 33.04 -29.11
N ALA A 440 2.92 32.28 -29.71
CA ALA A 440 4.34 32.63 -29.74
C ALA A 440 5.00 31.97 -30.98
#